data_f2ab12bb72e0e4fd51279d7b9d3b6038
#
_entry.id   f2ab12bb72e0e4fd51279d7b9d3b6038
#
_cell.length_a   1.000
_cell.length_b   1.000
_cell.length_c   1.000
_cell.angle_alpha   90.00
_cell.angle_beta   90.00
_cell.angle_gamma   90.00
#
_symmetry.space_group_name_H-M   'P 1'
#
loop_
_entity.id
_entity.type
_entity.pdbx_description
1 polymer ?
#
loop_
_entity_poly.entity_id
_entity_poly.type
_entity_poly.pdbx_seq_one_letter_code
_entity_poly.pdbx_strand_id
1 'polypeptide(L)'
;VNLAAKVASKTGCRLMTDTFVSRIRRGEGLPIIEQVPYFAESAAEFLKNSSGIVFVGSRPPVSFFAYPGKESYLTPKESKIVILSSPEQNGLFALNCLVDETDAQKIDKQFLQSKIDDIPKSGKLDASNLGLLISNLMPEDSIVSDEAATSSFLVTPHALKAKPHDWLCLTGGSIGQGLPLAIGAAIAKPDRPVITLHGDGGAMYTVQALWTQARENLNITNIIFANHSYEILKIELSRVGAVKTGDRADSMFSLNNPKLDWIKLSESMGVPCYEPNTVEEFKKIFSACVKEAGPSTILVQI
;
A
#
# COMPACT_ATOMS: atom_id res chain seq x y z
N VAL A 1 -11.33 10.78 8.27
CA VAL A 1 -11.90 10.31 7.01
C VAL A 1 -13.39 10.60 6.94
N ASN A 2 -14.24 10.05 7.84
CA ASN A 2 -15.71 10.19 7.75
C ASN A 2 -16.20 11.64 7.71
N LEU A 3 -15.64 12.56 8.50
CA LEU A 3 -16.00 13.98 8.44
C LEU A 3 -15.68 14.60 7.08
N ALA A 4 -14.48 14.32 6.54
CA ALA A 4 -14.10 14.79 5.22
C ALA A 4 -15.01 14.20 4.12
N ALA A 5 -15.42 12.93 4.27
CA ALA A 5 -16.35 12.29 3.34
C ALA A 5 -17.78 12.88 3.40
N LYS A 6 -18.23 13.33 4.57
CA LYS A 6 -19.49 14.09 4.68
C LYS A 6 -19.42 15.41 3.89
N VAL A 7 -18.31 16.14 4.04
CA VAL A 7 -18.08 17.37 3.27
C VAL A 7 -18.00 17.09 1.78
N ALA A 8 -17.26 16.06 1.38
CA ALA A 8 -17.16 15.64 -0.01
C ALA A 8 -18.53 15.27 -0.61
N SER A 9 -19.34 14.53 0.13
CA SER A 9 -20.71 14.17 -0.28
C SER A 9 -21.61 15.41 -0.46
N LYS A 10 -21.51 16.39 0.42
CA LYS A 10 -22.31 17.62 0.37
C LYS A 10 -21.88 18.56 -0.76
N THR A 11 -20.58 18.68 -1.00
CA THR A 11 -19.99 19.66 -1.93
C THR A 11 -19.68 19.12 -3.30
N GLY A 12 -19.61 17.78 -3.45
CA GLY A 12 -19.18 17.10 -4.67
C GLY A 12 -17.66 17.12 -4.88
N CYS A 13 -16.86 17.56 -3.90
CA CYS A 13 -15.40 17.56 -4.04
C CYS A 13 -14.83 16.14 -3.96
N ARG A 14 -13.68 15.93 -4.59
CA ARG A 14 -12.91 14.69 -4.48
C ARG A 14 -12.25 14.63 -3.09
N LEU A 15 -12.14 13.42 -2.54
CA LEU A 15 -11.42 13.16 -1.31
C LEU A 15 -10.18 12.34 -1.63
N MET A 16 -9.02 12.83 -1.20
CA MET A 16 -7.75 12.19 -1.49
C MET A 16 -6.80 12.20 -0.29
N THR A 17 -5.84 11.28 -0.30
CA THR A 17 -4.74 11.21 0.67
C THR A 17 -3.41 11.45 -0.01
N ASP A 18 -2.39 11.75 0.81
CA ASP A 18 -1.00 11.71 0.36
C ASP A 18 -0.64 10.34 -0.21
N THR A 19 0.43 10.28 -1.03
CA THR A 19 0.95 9.05 -1.62
C THR A 19 1.28 8.00 -0.54
N PHE A 20 1.93 8.42 0.55
CA PHE A 20 2.33 7.55 1.66
C PHE A 20 1.69 8.03 2.97
N VAL A 21 0.42 7.73 3.13
CA VAL A 21 -0.28 7.99 4.40
C VAL A 21 0.09 6.90 5.42
N SER A 22 0.43 7.29 6.65
CA SER A 22 0.90 6.34 7.67
C SER A 22 -0.11 5.26 8.00
N ARG A 23 -1.38 5.60 8.04
CA ARG A 23 -2.49 4.67 8.26
C ARG A 23 -3.77 5.22 7.65
N ILE A 24 -4.50 4.35 6.96
CA ILE A 24 -5.84 4.63 6.48
C ILE A 24 -6.74 3.42 6.64
N ARG A 25 -7.97 3.61 7.12
CA ARG A 25 -9.01 2.60 7.09
C ARG A 25 -9.81 2.74 5.81
N ARG A 26 -9.91 1.64 5.05
CA ARG A 26 -10.56 1.60 3.74
C ARG A 26 -11.26 0.26 3.51
N GLY A 27 -12.06 0.15 2.47
CA GLY A 27 -12.77 -1.08 2.11
C GLY A 27 -14.23 -0.85 1.75
N GLU A 28 -14.94 -1.95 1.47
CA GLU A 28 -16.38 -1.98 1.14
C GLU A 28 -17.21 -1.19 2.17
N GLY A 29 -18.11 -0.35 1.67
CA GLY A 29 -19.00 0.46 2.52
C GLY A 29 -18.32 1.64 3.24
N LEU A 30 -17.01 1.80 3.12
CA LEU A 30 -16.27 2.96 3.63
C LEU A 30 -16.12 4.04 2.56
N PRO A 31 -15.80 5.30 2.94
CA PRO A 31 -15.66 6.39 1.99
C PRO A 31 -14.66 6.11 0.88
N ILE A 32 -15.02 6.51 -0.33
CA ILE A 32 -14.08 6.50 -1.46
C ILE A 32 -13.01 7.56 -1.20
N ILE A 33 -11.76 7.13 -1.16
CA ILE A 33 -10.60 7.99 -1.00
C ILE A 33 -9.59 7.62 -2.07
N GLU A 34 -9.26 8.60 -2.88
CA GLU A 34 -8.21 8.45 -3.88
C GLU A 34 -6.83 8.67 -3.22
N GLN A 35 -5.80 8.12 -3.80
CA GLN A 35 -4.43 8.30 -3.34
C GLN A 35 -3.65 9.05 -4.41
N VAL A 36 -2.94 10.11 -4.02
CA VAL A 36 -2.07 10.84 -4.93
C VAL A 36 -1.01 9.88 -5.49
N PRO A 37 -0.88 9.76 -6.83
CA PRO A 37 0.08 8.85 -7.45
C PRO A 37 1.53 9.15 -7.07
N TYR A 38 2.36 8.10 -7.06
CA TYR A 38 3.79 8.21 -6.76
C TYR A 38 4.56 8.96 -7.85
N PHE A 39 4.32 8.65 -9.12
CA PHE A 39 5.03 9.29 -10.21
C PHE A 39 4.56 10.73 -10.42
N ALA A 40 5.50 11.66 -10.49
CA ALA A 40 5.23 13.10 -10.54
C ALA A 40 4.28 13.47 -11.70
N GLU A 41 4.46 12.87 -12.89
CA GLU A 41 3.60 13.12 -14.05
C GLU A 41 2.18 12.65 -13.82
N SER A 42 2.04 11.45 -13.23
CA SER A 42 0.72 10.90 -12.90
C SER A 42 0.04 11.73 -11.82
N ALA A 43 0.80 12.23 -10.83
CA ALA A 43 0.27 13.11 -9.80
C ALA A 43 -0.15 14.49 -10.35
N ALA A 44 0.66 15.07 -11.22
CA ALA A 44 0.33 16.32 -11.88
C ALA A 44 -0.94 16.20 -12.75
N GLU A 45 -1.05 15.12 -13.53
CA GLU A 45 -2.24 14.80 -14.33
C GLU A 45 -3.47 14.57 -13.43
N PHE A 46 -3.30 13.85 -12.32
CA PHE A 46 -4.34 13.55 -11.33
C PHE A 46 -4.92 14.83 -10.70
N LEU A 47 -4.09 15.85 -10.50
CA LEU A 47 -4.46 17.12 -9.87
C LEU A 47 -4.81 18.24 -10.86
N LYS A 48 -4.52 18.11 -12.16
CA LYS A 48 -4.56 19.20 -13.16
C LYS A 48 -5.87 19.98 -13.24
N ASN A 49 -7.01 19.33 -12.97
CA ASN A 49 -8.33 19.94 -13.07
C ASN A 49 -8.85 20.45 -11.72
N SER A 50 -8.00 20.51 -10.69
CA SER A 50 -8.38 21.00 -9.37
C SER A 50 -8.35 22.54 -9.36
N SER A 51 -9.49 23.20 -9.35
CA SER A 51 -9.58 24.66 -9.20
C SER A 51 -9.23 25.15 -7.80
N GLY A 52 -9.38 24.28 -6.79
CA GLY A 52 -9.00 24.53 -5.41
C GLY A 52 -8.69 23.23 -4.69
N ILE A 53 -7.73 23.28 -3.76
CA ILE A 53 -7.32 22.12 -2.95
C ILE A 53 -7.27 22.56 -1.49
N VAL A 54 -7.96 21.80 -0.63
CA VAL A 54 -8.00 22.02 0.82
C VAL A 54 -7.17 20.95 1.50
N PHE A 55 -6.14 21.37 2.24
CA PHE A 55 -5.26 20.48 2.98
C PHE A 55 -5.67 20.40 4.46
N VAL A 56 -5.74 19.17 4.97
CA VAL A 56 -6.08 18.88 6.37
C VAL A 56 -5.05 17.90 6.93
N GLY A 57 -4.14 18.37 7.76
CA GLY A 57 -3.05 17.59 8.32
C GLY A 57 -2.04 17.11 7.27
N SER A 58 -2.02 17.74 6.10
CA SER A 58 -1.19 17.41 4.95
C SER A 58 -0.57 18.66 4.36
N ARG A 59 0.38 18.48 3.44
CA ARG A 59 1.07 19.56 2.72
C ARG A 59 0.87 19.41 1.21
N PRO A 60 0.98 20.51 0.43
CA PRO A 60 0.97 20.41 -1.02
C PRO A 60 2.00 19.40 -1.51
N PRO A 61 1.60 18.44 -2.38
CA PRO A 61 2.48 17.37 -2.83
C PRO A 61 3.62 17.89 -3.69
N VAL A 62 4.79 17.30 -3.48
CA VAL A 62 5.99 17.53 -4.29
C VAL A 62 6.46 16.19 -4.86
N SER A 63 7.25 16.23 -5.94
CA SER A 63 7.86 15.02 -6.48
C SER A 63 8.86 14.42 -5.49
N PHE A 64 8.93 13.09 -5.40
CA PHE A 64 9.84 12.39 -4.49
C PHE A 64 11.30 12.64 -4.84
N PHE A 65 11.61 12.75 -6.13
CA PHE A 65 12.94 13.03 -6.64
C PHE A 65 12.90 14.21 -7.61
N ALA A 66 14.00 14.94 -7.69
CA ALA A 66 14.19 15.97 -8.70
C ALA A 66 14.50 15.29 -10.05
N TYR A 67 13.63 15.49 -11.04
CA TYR A 67 13.84 14.98 -12.38
C TYR A 67 14.19 16.12 -13.35
N PRO A 68 15.13 15.89 -14.30
CA PRO A 68 15.48 16.90 -15.29
C PRO A 68 14.25 17.41 -16.07
N GLY A 69 14.08 18.70 -16.12
CA GLY A 69 13.01 19.35 -16.91
C GLY A 69 11.60 19.15 -16.37
N LYS A 70 11.42 18.72 -15.12
CA LYS A 70 10.11 18.52 -14.50
C LYS A 70 9.91 19.43 -13.30
N GLU A 71 8.66 19.85 -13.10
CA GLU A 71 8.26 20.65 -11.95
C GLU A 71 8.32 19.80 -10.67
N SER A 72 8.83 20.38 -9.59
CA SER A 72 8.86 19.72 -8.27
C SER A 72 7.54 19.85 -7.52
N TYR A 73 6.83 20.95 -7.69
CA TYR A 73 5.50 21.15 -7.12
C TYR A 73 4.44 20.56 -8.05
N LEU A 74 3.55 19.73 -7.50
CA LEU A 74 2.59 18.95 -8.29
C LEU A 74 1.18 19.56 -8.29
N THR A 75 0.93 20.55 -7.45
CA THR A 75 -0.33 21.32 -7.48
C THR A 75 -0.35 22.26 -8.68
N PRO A 76 -1.48 22.36 -9.42
CA PRO A 76 -1.58 23.31 -10.52
C PRO A 76 -1.35 24.74 -10.03
N LYS A 77 -0.62 25.55 -10.80
CA LYS A 77 -0.27 26.94 -10.44
C LYS A 77 -1.48 27.83 -10.20
N GLU A 78 -2.56 27.58 -10.93
CA GLU A 78 -3.81 28.34 -10.86
C GLU A 78 -4.78 27.86 -9.77
N SER A 79 -4.45 26.73 -9.10
CA SER A 79 -5.31 26.21 -8.04
C SER A 79 -5.26 27.08 -6.79
N LYS A 80 -6.43 27.37 -6.22
CA LYS A 80 -6.52 27.99 -4.90
C LYS A 80 -6.12 26.99 -3.81
N ILE A 81 -5.04 27.26 -3.12
CA ILE A 81 -4.55 26.42 -2.01
C ILE A 81 -5.10 26.96 -0.69
N VAL A 82 -5.77 26.10 0.07
CA VAL A 82 -6.28 26.41 1.42
C VAL A 82 -5.73 25.38 2.40
N ILE A 83 -5.03 25.84 3.42
CA ILE A 83 -4.61 24.99 4.54
C ILE A 83 -5.65 25.17 5.65
N LEU A 84 -6.58 24.21 5.74
CA LEU A 84 -7.60 24.20 6.77
C LEU A 84 -6.99 23.84 8.14
N SER A 85 -6.02 22.92 8.12
CA SER A 85 -5.27 22.51 9.32
C SER A 85 -3.89 22.01 8.89
N SER A 86 -2.83 22.54 9.50
CA SER A 86 -1.47 22.01 9.33
C SER A 86 -1.31 20.68 10.09
N PRO A 87 -0.23 19.90 9.83
CA PRO A 87 0.04 18.65 10.57
C PRO A 87 0.14 18.84 12.09
N GLU A 88 0.54 20.00 12.54
CA GLU A 88 0.73 20.35 13.96
C GLU A 88 -0.57 20.79 14.66
N GLN A 89 -1.63 21.00 13.90
CA GLN A 89 -2.93 21.47 14.39
C GLN A 89 -3.94 20.34 14.56
N ASN A 90 -5.06 20.61 15.23
CA ASN A 90 -6.14 19.64 15.39
C ASN A 90 -7.04 19.57 14.15
N GLY A 91 -6.65 18.74 13.18
CA GLY A 91 -7.41 18.53 11.95
C GLY A 91 -8.81 17.95 12.17
N LEU A 92 -9.04 17.20 13.27
CA LEU A 92 -10.36 16.69 13.61
C LEU A 92 -11.31 17.83 14.00
N PHE A 93 -10.83 18.77 14.80
CA PHE A 93 -11.60 19.97 15.17
C PHE A 93 -11.94 20.80 13.93
N ALA A 94 -10.94 21.08 13.08
CA ALA A 94 -11.14 21.84 11.84
C ALA A 94 -12.17 21.18 10.90
N LEU A 95 -12.15 19.85 10.78
CA LEU A 95 -13.13 19.11 9.98
C LEU A 95 -14.54 19.14 10.61
N ASN A 96 -14.69 19.12 11.93
CA ASN A 96 -15.99 19.27 12.57
C ASN A 96 -16.58 20.67 12.27
N CYS A 97 -15.78 21.74 12.44
CA CYS A 97 -16.23 23.09 12.07
C CYS A 97 -16.66 23.17 10.59
N LEU A 98 -15.90 22.52 9.69
CA LEU A 98 -16.25 22.51 8.26
C LEU A 98 -17.54 21.73 7.97
N VAL A 99 -17.79 20.64 8.69
CA VAL A 99 -19.05 19.88 8.61
C VAL A 99 -20.23 20.77 9.04
N ASP A 100 -20.09 21.51 10.14
CA ASP A 100 -21.12 22.39 10.65
C ASP A 100 -21.39 23.56 9.69
N GLU A 101 -20.35 24.24 9.23
CA GLU A 101 -20.45 25.36 8.27
C GLU A 101 -21.05 24.96 6.92
N THR A 102 -20.83 23.73 6.46
CA THR A 102 -21.36 23.22 5.20
C THR A 102 -22.67 22.47 5.35
N ASP A 103 -23.18 22.31 6.57
CA ASP A 103 -24.34 21.44 6.88
C ASP A 103 -24.21 20.03 6.27
N ALA A 104 -23.01 19.44 6.38
CA ALA A 104 -22.66 18.14 5.79
C ALA A 104 -22.97 17.00 6.77
N GLN A 105 -24.23 16.57 6.87
CA GLN A 105 -24.67 15.64 7.92
C GLN A 105 -24.47 14.15 7.58
N LYS A 106 -24.44 13.77 6.29
CA LYS A 106 -24.43 12.38 5.83
C LYS A 106 -23.43 12.15 4.71
N ILE A 107 -23.13 10.87 4.47
CA ILE A 107 -22.37 10.40 3.31
C ILE A 107 -23.33 9.68 2.39
N ASP A 108 -23.51 10.15 1.18
CA ASP A 108 -24.37 9.52 0.18
C ASP A 108 -23.69 8.25 -0.37
N LYS A 109 -24.51 7.26 -0.74
CA LYS A 109 -24.06 5.93 -1.17
C LYS A 109 -23.02 5.96 -2.30
N GLN A 110 -23.13 6.92 -3.21
CA GLN A 110 -22.19 7.09 -4.32
C GLN A 110 -20.76 7.48 -3.89
N PHE A 111 -20.58 7.94 -2.66
CA PHE A 111 -19.27 8.24 -2.06
C PHE A 111 -18.71 7.09 -1.21
N LEU A 112 -19.36 5.93 -1.21
CA LEU A 112 -18.93 4.71 -0.52
C LEU A 112 -18.40 3.69 -1.51
N GLN A 113 -17.36 2.97 -1.10
CA GLN A 113 -16.77 1.88 -1.89
C GLN A 113 -17.77 0.75 -2.14
N SER A 114 -17.81 0.29 -3.38
CA SER A 114 -18.55 -0.90 -3.77
C SER A 114 -17.83 -2.17 -3.30
N LYS A 115 -18.56 -3.29 -3.34
CA LYS A 115 -17.97 -4.61 -3.13
C LYS A 115 -16.92 -4.93 -4.19
N ILE A 116 -15.93 -5.74 -3.79
CA ILE A 116 -14.91 -6.27 -4.71
C ILE A 116 -15.54 -7.26 -5.71
N ASP A 117 -14.94 -7.34 -6.89
CA ASP A 117 -15.35 -8.28 -7.95
C ASP A 117 -15.06 -9.74 -7.56
N ASP A 118 -15.75 -10.67 -8.21
CA ASP A 118 -15.53 -12.09 -7.99
C ASP A 118 -14.14 -12.53 -8.46
N ILE A 119 -13.56 -13.47 -7.72
CA ILE A 119 -12.24 -14.03 -8.02
C ILE A 119 -12.31 -15.23 -8.97
N PRO A 120 -11.26 -15.48 -9.76
CA PRO A 120 -11.14 -16.70 -10.53
C PRO A 120 -11.22 -17.92 -9.62
N LYS A 121 -11.91 -18.96 -10.09
CA LYS A 121 -12.06 -20.21 -9.34
C LYS A 121 -10.82 -21.06 -9.40
N SER A 122 -10.12 -21.07 -10.54
CA SER A 122 -8.97 -21.93 -10.86
C SER A 122 -8.07 -21.28 -11.92
N GLY A 123 -6.89 -21.82 -12.09
CA GLY A 123 -5.94 -21.45 -13.13
C GLY A 123 -4.54 -21.13 -12.60
N LYS A 124 -3.69 -20.63 -13.49
CA LYS A 124 -2.34 -20.22 -13.14
C LYS A 124 -2.40 -18.99 -12.23
N LEU A 125 -1.58 -18.99 -11.19
CA LEU A 125 -1.35 -17.80 -10.38
C LEU A 125 -0.39 -16.86 -11.13
N ASP A 126 -0.79 -15.62 -11.32
CA ASP A 126 0.02 -14.58 -11.98
C ASP A 126 -0.30 -13.19 -11.48
N ALA A 127 0.46 -12.21 -11.95
CA ALA A 127 0.30 -10.81 -11.54
C ALA A 127 -1.11 -10.24 -11.80
N SER A 128 -1.82 -10.74 -12.82
CA SER A 128 -3.15 -10.23 -13.19
C SER A 128 -4.26 -10.61 -12.22
N ASN A 129 -4.12 -11.75 -11.52
CA ASN A 129 -5.14 -12.27 -10.61
C ASN A 129 -4.75 -12.20 -9.12
N LEU A 130 -3.47 -12.10 -8.84
CA LEU A 130 -2.92 -12.14 -7.48
C LEU A 130 -3.49 -11.03 -6.58
N GLY A 131 -3.51 -9.79 -7.07
CA GLY A 131 -4.02 -8.66 -6.31
C GLY A 131 -5.51 -8.79 -5.95
N LEU A 132 -6.31 -9.29 -6.90
CA LEU A 132 -7.73 -9.56 -6.70
C LEU A 132 -7.94 -10.69 -5.67
N LEU A 133 -7.12 -11.76 -5.75
CA LEU A 133 -7.17 -12.88 -4.82
C LEU A 133 -6.84 -12.45 -3.39
N ILE A 134 -5.72 -11.75 -3.19
CA ILE A 134 -5.32 -11.22 -1.87
C ILE A 134 -6.45 -10.38 -1.28
N SER A 135 -6.94 -9.40 -2.06
CA SER A 135 -7.94 -8.44 -1.59
C SER A 135 -9.28 -9.07 -1.26
N ASN A 136 -9.73 -10.05 -2.05
CA ASN A 136 -11.00 -10.75 -1.82
C ASN A 136 -10.94 -11.71 -0.62
N LEU A 137 -9.80 -12.41 -0.45
CA LEU A 137 -9.63 -13.42 0.60
C LEU A 137 -9.25 -12.80 1.95
N MET A 138 -8.80 -11.55 1.95
CA MET A 138 -8.39 -10.84 3.16
C MET A 138 -9.54 -10.81 4.18
N PRO A 139 -9.30 -11.24 5.44
CA PRO A 139 -10.29 -11.14 6.51
C PRO A 139 -10.73 -9.69 6.78
N GLU A 140 -11.95 -9.53 7.25
CA GLU A 140 -12.39 -8.24 7.78
C GLU A 140 -11.52 -7.82 8.97
N ASP A 141 -11.35 -6.52 9.14
CA ASP A 141 -10.51 -5.93 10.19
C ASP A 141 -9.02 -6.31 10.13
N SER A 142 -8.53 -6.85 9.03
CA SER A 142 -7.10 -7.06 8.84
C SER A 142 -6.31 -5.74 8.96
N ILE A 143 -5.05 -5.86 9.34
CA ILE A 143 -4.07 -4.77 9.25
C ILE A 143 -3.07 -5.14 8.18
N VAL A 144 -2.98 -4.34 7.12
CA VAL A 144 -2.04 -4.55 6.01
C VAL A 144 -0.86 -3.62 6.17
N SER A 145 0.36 -4.18 6.19
CA SER A 145 1.62 -3.43 6.12
C SER A 145 2.16 -3.56 4.69
N ASP A 146 2.09 -2.47 3.93
CA ASP A 146 2.44 -2.46 2.50
C ASP A 146 3.79 -1.83 2.24
N GLU A 147 4.72 -2.68 1.80
CA GLU A 147 6.03 -2.31 1.25
C GLU A 147 6.32 -3.14 -0.02
N ALA A 148 5.31 -3.49 -0.80
CA ALA A 148 5.52 -4.24 -2.03
C ALA A 148 6.07 -3.39 -3.19
N ALA A 149 6.28 -2.10 -2.98
CA ALA A 149 6.83 -1.15 -3.95
C ALA A 149 6.09 -1.22 -5.30
N THR A 150 6.77 -1.62 -6.39
CA THR A 150 6.13 -1.77 -7.71
C THR A 150 5.01 -2.81 -7.71
N SER A 151 5.11 -3.85 -6.87
CA SER A 151 4.08 -4.90 -6.78
C SER A 151 2.82 -4.43 -6.02
N SER A 152 2.89 -3.34 -5.23
CA SER A 152 1.70 -2.74 -4.62
C SER A 152 0.66 -2.31 -5.64
N PHE A 153 1.08 -1.93 -6.86
CA PHE A 153 0.17 -1.57 -7.95
C PHE A 153 -0.76 -2.72 -8.38
N LEU A 154 -0.37 -3.98 -8.11
CA LEU A 154 -1.21 -5.15 -8.38
C LEU A 154 -2.35 -5.29 -7.35
N VAL A 155 -2.11 -4.91 -6.09
CA VAL A 155 -3.02 -5.17 -4.96
C VAL A 155 -3.86 -3.95 -4.63
N THR A 156 -3.25 -2.77 -4.58
CA THR A 156 -3.90 -1.53 -4.09
C THR A 156 -5.24 -1.22 -4.75
N PRO A 157 -5.42 -1.33 -6.09
CA PRO A 157 -6.70 -1.01 -6.72
C PRO A 157 -7.84 -1.93 -6.27
N HIS A 158 -7.54 -3.20 -6.00
CA HIS A 158 -8.53 -4.18 -5.54
C HIS A 158 -8.78 -4.04 -4.04
N ALA A 159 -7.74 -3.76 -3.26
CA ALA A 159 -7.83 -3.60 -1.81
C ALA A 159 -8.76 -2.45 -1.38
N LEU A 160 -8.93 -1.43 -2.21
CA LEU A 160 -9.92 -0.36 -1.97
C LEU A 160 -11.34 -0.90 -1.79
N LYS A 161 -11.68 -1.99 -2.47
CA LYS A 161 -13.00 -2.64 -2.44
C LYS A 161 -13.06 -3.90 -1.56
N ALA A 162 -11.94 -4.29 -0.94
CA ALA A 162 -11.89 -5.43 -0.02
C ALA A 162 -12.75 -5.18 1.23
N LYS A 163 -12.91 -6.21 2.07
CA LYS A 163 -13.55 -6.01 3.38
C LYS A 163 -12.88 -4.90 4.17
N PRO A 164 -13.59 -4.18 5.06
CA PRO A 164 -13.00 -3.10 5.86
C PRO A 164 -11.71 -3.53 6.58
N HIS A 165 -10.63 -2.76 6.37
CA HIS A 165 -9.31 -3.06 6.91
C HIS A 165 -8.49 -1.78 7.13
N ASP A 166 -7.42 -1.87 7.91
CA ASP A 166 -6.43 -0.81 8.04
C ASP A 166 -5.26 -1.06 7.07
N TRP A 167 -4.80 -0.01 6.41
CA TRP A 167 -3.67 -0.04 5.50
C TRP A 167 -2.58 0.91 5.98
N LEU A 168 -1.38 0.37 6.18
CA LEU A 168 -0.19 1.08 6.61
C LEU A 168 0.75 1.18 5.41
N CYS A 169 1.00 2.40 4.95
CA CYS A 169 1.88 2.64 3.80
C CYS A 169 3.35 2.81 4.23
N LEU A 170 4.22 2.75 3.24
CA LEU A 170 5.66 3.00 3.36
C LEU A 170 5.94 4.48 3.65
N THR A 171 5.82 4.91 4.90
CA THR A 171 6.00 6.31 5.29
C THR A 171 7.43 6.80 5.05
N GLY A 172 7.55 7.97 4.43
CA GLY A 172 8.83 8.58 4.11
C GLY A 172 9.67 7.81 3.09
N GLY A 173 9.12 6.77 2.44
CA GLY A 173 9.89 5.93 1.53
C GLY A 173 10.94 5.07 2.24
N SER A 174 10.76 4.80 3.54
CA SER A 174 11.74 4.09 4.38
C SER A 174 11.71 2.59 4.12
N ILE A 175 12.43 2.12 3.12
CA ILE A 175 12.53 0.70 2.74
C ILE A 175 13.05 -0.12 3.92
N GLY A 176 12.40 -1.28 4.14
CA GLY A 176 12.67 -2.19 5.26
C GLY A 176 11.73 -2.00 6.46
N GLN A 177 10.79 -1.05 6.43
CA GLN A 177 9.86 -0.86 7.56
C GLN A 177 8.73 -1.90 7.61
N GLY A 178 8.36 -2.53 6.48
CA GLY A 178 7.13 -3.32 6.38
C GLY A 178 7.06 -4.52 7.33
N LEU A 179 8.10 -5.34 7.38
CA LEU A 179 8.16 -6.49 8.30
C LEU A 179 8.20 -6.07 9.79
N PRO A 180 9.05 -5.11 10.23
CA PRO A 180 9.01 -4.61 11.61
C PRO A 180 7.71 -3.91 11.99
N LEU A 181 7.10 -3.17 11.05
CA LEU A 181 5.81 -2.50 11.27
C LEU A 181 4.70 -3.51 11.54
N ALA A 182 4.70 -4.64 10.81
CA ALA A 182 3.75 -5.73 11.04
C ALA A 182 3.90 -6.33 12.45
N ILE A 183 5.14 -6.47 12.97
CA ILE A 183 5.38 -6.89 14.36
C ILE A 183 4.69 -5.93 15.33
N GLY A 184 4.94 -4.63 15.16
CA GLY A 184 4.30 -3.59 15.99
C GLY A 184 2.77 -3.64 15.93
N ALA A 185 2.21 -3.86 14.73
CA ALA A 185 0.77 -4.00 14.54
C ALA A 185 0.19 -5.23 15.24
N ALA A 186 0.85 -6.40 15.14
CA ALA A 186 0.42 -7.64 15.76
C ALA A 186 0.49 -7.56 17.30
N ILE A 187 1.53 -6.93 17.86
CA ILE A 187 1.64 -6.69 19.30
C ILE A 187 0.55 -5.73 19.80
N ALA A 188 0.31 -4.64 19.04
CA ALA A 188 -0.68 -3.63 19.41
C ALA A 188 -2.14 -4.13 19.29
N LYS A 189 -2.39 -5.09 18.39
CA LYS A 189 -3.71 -5.64 18.08
C LYS A 189 -3.65 -7.16 17.86
N PRO A 190 -3.42 -7.94 18.93
CA PRO A 190 -3.20 -9.40 18.82
C PRO A 190 -4.46 -10.18 18.36
N ASP A 191 -5.62 -9.56 18.43
CA ASP A 191 -6.91 -10.08 18.00
C ASP A 191 -7.23 -9.86 16.51
N ARG A 192 -6.35 -9.15 15.78
CA ARG A 192 -6.55 -8.81 14.36
C ARG A 192 -5.54 -9.52 13.48
N PRO A 193 -5.95 -10.07 12.32
CA PRO A 193 -5.01 -10.60 11.34
C PRO A 193 -4.09 -9.50 10.81
N VAL A 194 -2.78 -9.78 10.76
CA VAL A 194 -1.79 -8.87 10.16
C VAL A 194 -1.25 -9.51 8.89
N ILE A 195 -1.23 -8.75 7.81
CA ILE A 195 -0.75 -9.20 6.50
C ILE A 195 0.35 -8.22 6.06
N THR A 196 1.52 -8.74 5.67
CA THR A 196 2.53 -7.92 5.00
C THR A 196 2.49 -8.15 3.50
N LEU A 197 2.64 -7.09 2.74
CA LEU A 197 2.88 -7.12 1.30
C LEU A 197 4.29 -6.57 1.09
N HIS A 198 5.21 -7.38 0.59
CA HIS A 198 6.62 -6.98 0.55
C HIS A 198 7.31 -7.45 -0.73
N GLY A 199 8.07 -6.58 -1.38
CA GLY A 199 8.97 -6.97 -2.46
C GLY A 199 10.17 -7.74 -1.92
N ASP A 200 10.66 -8.71 -2.67
CA ASP A 200 11.79 -9.57 -2.28
C ASP A 200 13.07 -8.78 -1.96
N GLY A 201 13.36 -7.74 -2.73
CA GLY A 201 14.52 -6.88 -2.49
C GLY A 201 14.37 -6.00 -1.25
N GLY A 202 13.19 -5.40 -1.03
CA GLY A 202 12.89 -4.58 0.14
C GLY A 202 12.92 -5.38 1.43
N ALA A 203 12.39 -6.60 1.43
CA ALA A 203 12.34 -7.48 2.60
C ALA A 203 13.73 -7.87 3.12
N MET A 204 14.76 -7.86 2.26
CA MET A 204 16.14 -8.15 2.66
C MET A 204 16.74 -7.08 3.59
N TYR A 205 16.19 -5.87 3.64
CA TYR A 205 16.69 -4.83 4.55
C TYR A 205 16.46 -5.17 6.02
N THR A 206 15.40 -5.90 6.33
CA THR A 206 15.01 -6.23 7.71
C THR A 206 14.49 -7.66 7.83
N VAL A 207 15.05 -8.58 7.04
CA VAL A 207 14.63 -10.00 7.00
C VAL A 207 14.65 -10.67 8.37
N GLN A 208 15.54 -10.25 9.28
CA GLN A 208 15.61 -10.73 10.67
C GLN A 208 14.33 -10.46 11.47
N ALA A 209 13.43 -9.60 10.98
CA ALA A 209 12.10 -9.42 11.58
C ALA A 209 11.29 -10.71 11.58
N LEU A 210 11.49 -11.61 10.61
CA LEU A 210 10.87 -12.93 10.57
C LEU A 210 11.21 -13.75 11.81
N TRP A 211 12.47 -13.71 12.28
CA TRP A 211 12.88 -14.37 13.51
C TRP A 211 12.13 -13.81 14.73
N THR A 212 11.93 -12.49 14.81
CA THR A 212 11.15 -11.87 15.89
C THR A 212 9.69 -12.30 15.82
N GLN A 213 9.10 -12.37 14.63
CA GLN A 213 7.72 -12.87 14.44
C GLN A 213 7.58 -14.30 14.97
N ALA A 214 8.54 -15.19 14.66
CA ALA A 214 8.55 -16.58 15.12
C ALA A 214 8.75 -16.66 16.64
N ARG A 215 9.74 -15.92 17.19
CA ARG A 215 10.03 -15.91 18.62
C ARG A 215 8.83 -15.50 19.48
N GLU A 216 8.10 -14.48 19.03
CA GLU A 216 6.92 -13.95 19.73
C GLU A 216 5.61 -14.63 19.31
N ASN A 217 5.68 -15.65 18.44
CA ASN A 217 4.52 -16.38 17.90
C ASN A 217 3.40 -15.46 17.39
N LEU A 218 3.76 -14.45 16.59
CA LEU A 218 2.83 -13.43 16.14
C LEU A 218 2.01 -13.89 14.93
N ASN A 219 0.71 -13.62 14.94
CA ASN A 219 -0.19 -13.94 13.82
C ASN A 219 0.01 -12.98 12.64
N ILE A 220 1.04 -13.25 11.84
CA ILE A 220 1.42 -12.43 10.68
C ILE A 220 1.54 -13.32 9.45
N THR A 221 0.80 -12.98 8.39
CA THR A 221 0.95 -13.62 7.07
C THR A 221 1.79 -12.71 6.18
N ASN A 222 3.02 -13.11 5.87
CA ASN A 222 3.91 -12.37 4.99
C ASN A 222 3.72 -12.82 3.54
N ILE A 223 3.44 -11.90 2.61
CA ILE A 223 3.41 -12.16 1.17
C ILE A 223 4.64 -11.51 0.55
N ILE A 224 5.55 -12.33 0.04
CA ILE A 224 6.78 -11.87 -0.63
C ILE A 224 6.57 -11.97 -2.14
N PHE A 225 6.58 -10.82 -2.81
CA PHE A 225 6.53 -10.72 -4.27
C PHE A 225 7.94 -10.83 -4.82
N ALA A 226 8.27 -11.95 -5.44
CA ALA A 226 9.60 -12.21 -5.98
C ALA A 226 9.63 -11.92 -7.48
N ASN A 227 10.15 -10.76 -7.85
CA ASN A 227 10.52 -10.40 -9.22
C ASN A 227 12.04 -10.51 -9.45
N HIS A 228 12.77 -10.91 -8.41
CA HIS A 228 14.24 -11.07 -8.41
C HIS A 228 15.00 -9.82 -8.85
N SER A 229 14.46 -8.65 -8.55
CA SER A 229 15.03 -7.37 -8.99
C SER A 229 14.69 -6.21 -8.05
N TYR A 230 15.60 -5.27 -7.92
CA TYR A 230 15.29 -3.93 -7.43
C TYR A 230 14.61 -3.10 -8.52
N GLU A 231 13.41 -3.49 -8.94
CA GLU A 231 12.73 -2.95 -10.12
C GLU A 231 12.47 -1.45 -10.02
N ILE A 232 12.10 -0.95 -8.85
CA ILE A 232 11.88 0.50 -8.65
C ILE A 232 13.15 1.29 -8.96
N LEU A 233 14.34 0.76 -8.64
CA LEU A 233 15.59 1.45 -8.92
C LEU A 233 15.91 1.50 -10.42
N LYS A 234 15.57 0.45 -11.18
CA LYS A 234 15.69 0.47 -12.65
C LYS A 234 14.77 1.52 -13.27
N ILE A 235 13.53 1.59 -12.79
CA ILE A 235 12.56 2.60 -13.24
C ILE A 235 13.12 3.99 -12.98
N GLU A 236 13.58 4.27 -11.76
CA GLU A 236 14.11 5.57 -11.38
C GLU A 236 15.38 5.94 -12.13
N LEU A 237 16.29 4.99 -12.36
CA LEU A 237 17.50 5.21 -13.14
C LEU A 237 17.17 5.65 -14.58
N SER A 238 16.22 4.98 -15.21
CA SER A 238 15.71 5.39 -16.53
C SER A 238 15.11 6.80 -16.52
N ARG A 239 14.38 7.15 -15.45
CA ARG A 239 13.69 8.45 -15.31
C ARG A 239 14.66 9.63 -15.12
N VAL A 240 15.82 9.41 -14.52
CA VAL A 240 16.88 10.44 -14.41
C VAL A 240 17.73 10.57 -15.69
N GLY A 241 17.40 9.83 -16.75
CA GLY A 241 18.01 9.96 -18.08
C GLY A 241 19.15 8.99 -18.37
N ALA A 242 19.39 8.01 -17.50
CA ALA A 242 20.38 6.94 -17.77
C ALA A 242 19.77 5.89 -18.71
N VAL A 243 19.72 6.21 -20.01
CA VAL A 243 19.05 5.40 -21.04
C VAL A 243 19.85 4.14 -21.42
N LYS A 244 21.17 4.13 -21.20
CA LYS A 244 22.04 2.98 -21.46
C LYS A 244 22.84 2.69 -20.20
N THR A 245 22.44 1.67 -19.49
CA THR A 245 23.24 1.07 -18.41
C THR A 245 24.13 -0.02 -18.99
N GLY A 246 25.35 -0.16 -18.48
CA GLY A 246 26.21 -1.29 -18.85
C GLY A 246 25.89 -2.51 -17.97
N ASP A 247 26.34 -3.69 -18.38
CA ASP A 247 26.12 -4.97 -17.69
C ASP A 247 26.40 -4.94 -16.19
N ARG A 248 27.41 -4.14 -15.78
CA ARG A 248 27.77 -3.99 -14.37
C ARG A 248 26.70 -3.23 -13.56
N ALA A 249 26.14 -2.18 -14.13
CA ALA A 249 25.06 -1.45 -13.48
C ALA A 249 23.78 -2.30 -13.43
N ASP A 250 23.46 -2.99 -14.51
CA ASP A 250 22.30 -3.89 -14.56
C ASP A 250 22.42 -5.04 -13.57
N SER A 251 23.61 -5.60 -13.38
CA SER A 251 23.87 -6.65 -12.38
C SER A 251 23.62 -6.19 -10.93
N MET A 252 23.77 -4.90 -10.63
CA MET A 252 23.51 -4.36 -9.29
C MET A 252 22.02 -4.36 -8.91
N PHE A 253 21.13 -4.41 -9.89
CA PHE A 253 19.67 -4.47 -9.67
C PHE A 253 19.14 -5.89 -9.66
N SER A 254 19.96 -6.88 -10.02
CA SER A 254 19.56 -8.28 -10.10
C SER A 254 19.71 -8.97 -8.75
N LEU A 255 18.69 -9.73 -8.34
CA LEU A 255 18.69 -10.61 -7.17
C LEU A 255 18.81 -12.10 -7.57
N ASN A 256 19.34 -12.36 -8.79
CA ASN A 256 19.47 -13.72 -9.33
C ASN A 256 20.88 -14.32 -9.20
N ASN A 257 21.87 -13.55 -8.76
CA ASN A 257 23.26 -14.04 -8.67
C ASN A 257 23.93 -13.64 -7.35
N PRO A 258 23.86 -14.48 -6.30
CA PRO A 258 23.04 -15.71 -6.22
C PRO A 258 21.54 -15.41 -6.09
N LYS A 259 20.69 -16.31 -6.58
CA LYS A 259 19.24 -16.21 -6.38
C LYS A 259 18.90 -16.35 -4.90
N LEU A 260 18.04 -15.47 -4.39
CA LEU A 260 17.53 -15.56 -3.02
C LEU A 260 16.58 -16.76 -2.91
N ASP A 261 16.89 -17.69 -2.01
CA ASP A 261 16.04 -18.81 -1.65
C ASP A 261 15.15 -18.41 -0.47
N TRP A 262 14.01 -17.78 -0.76
CA TRP A 262 13.10 -17.28 0.25
C TRP A 262 12.48 -18.37 1.13
N ILE A 263 12.34 -19.61 0.60
CA ILE A 263 11.85 -20.74 1.39
C ILE A 263 12.85 -21.02 2.51
N LYS A 264 14.12 -21.30 2.17
CA LYS A 264 15.15 -21.56 3.17
C LYS A 264 15.40 -20.37 4.09
N LEU A 265 15.35 -19.15 3.56
CA LEU A 265 15.57 -17.93 4.34
C LEU A 265 14.48 -17.77 5.42
N SER A 266 13.23 -17.94 5.06
CA SER A 266 12.09 -17.86 6.00
C SER A 266 12.14 -19.00 7.02
N GLU A 267 12.34 -20.24 6.57
CA GLU A 267 12.40 -21.41 7.44
C GLU A 267 13.57 -21.33 8.44
N SER A 268 14.74 -20.81 8.01
CA SER A 268 15.90 -20.61 8.90
C SER A 268 15.61 -19.62 10.02
N MET A 269 14.65 -18.70 9.83
CA MET A 269 14.16 -17.75 10.84
C MET A 269 12.99 -18.32 11.69
N GLY A 270 12.61 -19.58 11.46
CA GLY A 270 11.54 -20.25 12.19
C GLY A 270 10.12 -19.96 11.65
N VAL A 271 10.00 -19.40 10.44
CA VAL A 271 8.73 -19.07 9.80
C VAL A 271 8.49 -20.01 8.62
N PRO A 272 7.41 -20.83 8.62
CA PRO A 272 7.09 -21.70 7.49
C PRO A 272 6.83 -20.88 6.23
N CYS A 273 7.30 -21.38 5.07
CA CYS A 273 7.16 -20.71 3.79
C CYS A 273 6.49 -21.62 2.76
N TYR A 274 5.57 -21.05 1.99
CA TYR A 274 4.78 -21.75 0.96
C TYR A 274 4.92 -21.02 -0.37
N GLU A 275 4.98 -21.76 -1.47
CA GLU A 275 5.09 -21.20 -2.82
C GLU A 275 3.98 -21.77 -3.72
N PRO A 276 2.78 -21.15 -3.72
CA PRO A 276 1.69 -21.58 -4.60
C PRO A 276 1.95 -21.20 -6.06
N ASN A 277 1.57 -22.08 -6.98
CA ASN A 277 1.70 -21.88 -8.43
C ASN A 277 0.32 -21.72 -9.12
N THR A 278 -0.75 -22.08 -8.43
CA THR A 278 -2.12 -22.01 -8.94
C THR A 278 -3.01 -21.19 -8.04
N VAL A 279 -4.11 -20.69 -8.61
CA VAL A 279 -5.16 -19.98 -7.88
C VAL A 279 -5.71 -20.82 -6.74
N GLU A 280 -5.92 -22.11 -6.96
CA GLU A 280 -6.45 -23.04 -5.97
C GLU A 280 -5.50 -23.22 -4.79
N GLU A 281 -4.21 -23.43 -5.08
CA GLU A 281 -3.16 -23.54 -4.05
C GLU A 281 -3.07 -22.24 -3.24
N PHE A 282 -3.02 -21.08 -3.90
CA PHE A 282 -2.97 -19.80 -3.23
C PHE A 282 -4.17 -19.60 -2.29
N LYS A 283 -5.39 -19.88 -2.77
CA LYS A 283 -6.61 -19.75 -1.96
C LYS A 283 -6.57 -20.64 -0.73
N LYS A 284 -6.13 -21.89 -0.89
CA LYS A 284 -6.00 -22.84 0.23
C LYS A 284 -4.96 -22.38 1.23
N ILE A 285 -3.75 -22.04 0.77
CA ILE A 285 -2.62 -21.64 1.61
C ILE A 285 -2.94 -20.31 2.33
N PHE A 286 -3.33 -19.28 1.59
CA PHE A 286 -3.62 -17.97 2.20
C PHE A 286 -4.75 -18.06 3.24
N SER A 287 -5.83 -18.81 2.93
CA SER A 287 -6.93 -19.00 3.87
C SER A 287 -6.55 -19.78 5.12
N ALA A 288 -5.55 -20.65 5.05
CA ALA A 288 -4.98 -21.32 6.21
C ALA A 288 -4.10 -20.36 7.02
N CYS A 289 -3.14 -19.72 6.37
CA CYS A 289 -2.18 -18.81 7.02
C CYS A 289 -2.83 -17.68 7.82
N VAL A 290 -3.91 -17.08 7.32
CA VAL A 290 -4.61 -15.98 8.03
C VAL A 290 -5.47 -16.44 9.22
N LYS A 291 -5.65 -17.75 9.40
CA LYS A 291 -6.45 -18.34 10.50
C LYS A 291 -5.61 -19.07 11.52
N GLU A 292 -4.47 -19.59 11.13
CA GLU A 292 -3.56 -20.34 12.00
C GLU A 292 -2.77 -19.39 12.89
N ALA A 293 -2.46 -19.86 14.10
CA ALA A 293 -1.62 -19.12 15.03
C ALA A 293 -0.15 -19.16 14.59
N GLY A 294 0.55 -18.05 14.80
CA GLY A 294 1.95 -17.91 14.43
C GLY A 294 2.17 -17.28 13.05
N PRO A 295 3.42 -16.96 12.72
CA PRO A 295 3.77 -16.34 11.46
C PRO A 295 3.87 -17.35 10.32
N SER A 296 3.59 -16.88 9.12
CA SER A 296 3.78 -17.64 7.87
C SER A 296 4.29 -16.73 6.74
N THR A 297 4.97 -17.31 5.78
CA THR A 297 5.40 -16.62 4.54
C THR A 297 4.78 -17.31 3.34
N ILE A 298 4.26 -16.53 2.40
CA ILE A 298 3.78 -16.96 1.09
C ILE A 298 4.65 -16.28 0.04
N LEU A 299 5.45 -17.05 -0.66
CA LEU A 299 6.29 -16.58 -1.76
C LEU A 299 5.48 -16.63 -3.05
N VAL A 300 5.37 -15.54 -3.76
CA VAL A 300 4.70 -15.46 -5.06
C VAL A 300 5.67 -14.97 -6.13
N GLN A 301 5.82 -15.73 -7.21
CA GLN A 301 6.64 -15.35 -8.36
C GLN A 301 5.84 -14.41 -9.28
N ILE A 302 6.44 -13.29 -9.70
CA ILE A 302 5.79 -12.28 -10.55
C ILE A 302 6.71 -11.80 -11.67
#